data_6dd229d096e7cd7e6b8832c37dde53cb
#
_entry.id   6dd229d096e7cd7e6b8832c37dde53cb
#
_cell.length_a   1.000
_cell.length_b   1.000
_cell.length_c   1.000
_cell.angle_alpha   90.00
_cell.angle_beta   90.00
_cell.angle_gamma   90.00
#
_symmetry.space_group_name_H-M   'P 1'
#
loop_
_entity.id
_entity.type
_entity.pdbx_description
1 polymer ?
#
loop_
_entity_poly.entity_id
_entity_poly.type
_entity_poly.pdbx_seq_one_letter_code
_entity_poly.pdbx_strand_id
1 'polypeptide(L)'
;MDVLTFAPERRSLQPPRFHFIIGRGFSRPVTRFLCPTRDAAQFRKSKKAGPRMTAAPNPAGNAKMRVAFQGEPGAFSEEAAVQLLGEAITTVPRPTFDAAFRAISEGLADALLAPVENTLAGPVVRVYDLLLESALTITAETILPIEHHLIGCPGATLDAIRSVASHPMALAQCERFFTTHPQLKRVPAEDTAGSVREALARGDKSSAAIAGRRAAEHYAGVILASDIQDNPENFTRFFLLIPAQREGGSEREFLNPESFGSSGLTDLMAELRVRQLERLASPPTLKMSIAMRLAHRPGALLASLEPFAKHGVNLQKIESRPIHGRPWEYQFFLDVEADSSSQLESALAAVREATSHLRVLGLYLAARTPAPTP
;
A
#
# COMPACT_ATOMS: atom_id res chain seq x y z
N MET A 1 -23.30 37.49 -53.75
CA MET A 1 -23.53 36.41 -52.78
C MET A 1 -22.24 35.64 -52.78
N ASP A 2 -21.26 36.14 -51.99
CA ASP A 2 -19.87 35.78 -52.11
C ASP A 2 -19.54 34.76 -51.04
N VAL A 3 -19.04 33.64 -51.51
CA VAL A 3 -18.49 32.55 -50.65
C VAL A 3 -17.01 32.85 -50.40
N LEU A 4 -16.68 33.28 -49.19
CA LEU A 4 -15.31 33.45 -48.74
C LEU A 4 -14.73 32.13 -48.28
N THR A 5 -13.80 31.59 -49.07
CA THR A 5 -12.98 30.41 -48.78
C THR A 5 -11.75 30.88 -48.01
N PHE A 6 -11.61 30.45 -46.73
CA PHE A 6 -10.38 30.61 -45.99
C PHE A 6 -9.52 29.34 -46.10
N ALA A 7 -8.34 29.50 -46.68
CA ALA A 7 -7.29 28.47 -46.68
C ALA A 7 -6.40 28.63 -45.41
N PRO A 8 -5.98 27.55 -44.74
CA PRO A 8 -5.07 27.70 -43.63
C PRO A 8 -3.61 27.74 -44.08
N GLU A 9 -2.92 28.83 -43.74
CA GLU A 9 -1.47 28.93 -43.82
C GLU A 9 -0.77 27.93 -42.92
N ARG A 10 0.03 27.06 -43.54
CA ARG A 10 0.98 26.16 -42.82
C ARG A 10 2.21 26.98 -42.44
N ARG A 11 2.37 27.34 -41.16
CA ARG A 11 3.64 27.77 -40.62
C ARG A 11 4.41 26.52 -40.14
N SER A 12 5.53 26.24 -40.78
CA SER A 12 6.50 25.23 -40.38
C SER A 12 7.27 25.71 -39.13
N LEU A 13 7.02 25.10 -37.98
CA LEU A 13 7.84 25.27 -36.81
C LEU A 13 9.03 24.30 -36.91
N GLN A 14 10.25 24.83 -37.05
CA GLN A 14 11.48 24.07 -36.92
C GLN A 14 11.76 23.82 -35.42
N PRO A 15 12.25 22.61 -35.04
CA PRO A 15 12.63 22.33 -33.66
C PRO A 15 13.94 23.02 -33.29
N PRO A 16 14.16 23.40 -32.02
CA PRO A 16 15.39 24.02 -31.54
C PRO A 16 16.56 23.05 -31.61
N ARG A 17 17.67 23.52 -32.21
CA ARG A 17 18.96 22.80 -32.25
C ARG A 17 19.64 22.93 -30.88
N PHE A 18 19.79 21.81 -30.17
CA PHE A 18 20.65 21.73 -29.00
C PHE A 18 22.11 21.53 -29.46
N HIS A 19 22.99 22.47 -29.12
CA HIS A 19 24.44 22.35 -29.29
C HIS A 19 25.01 21.63 -28.06
N PHE A 20 25.51 20.42 -28.27
CA PHE A 20 26.34 19.74 -27.29
C PHE A 20 27.76 20.32 -27.36
N ILE A 21 28.21 20.96 -26.28
CA ILE A 21 29.63 21.34 -26.09
C ILE A 21 30.37 20.12 -25.54
N ILE A 22 31.19 19.49 -26.37
CA ILE A 22 32.11 18.45 -25.95
C ILE A 22 33.36 19.14 -25.39
N GLY A 23 33.50 19.16 -24.06
CA GLY A 23 34.69 19.57 -23.37
C GLY A 23 35.78 18.47 -23.47
N ARG A 24 36.87 18.77 -24.12
CA ARG A 24 38.08 17.92 -24.19
C ARG A 24 38.91 17.99 -22.91
N GLY A 25 39.25 16.84 -22.37
CA GLY A 25 40.60 16.49 -21.94
C GLY A 25 41.09 16.96 -20.58
N PHE A 26 41.20 16.01 -19.66
CA PHE A 26 42.36 15.95 -18.75
C PHE A 26 42.67 14.49 -18.42
N SER A 27 43.73 14.00 -19.06
CA SER A 27 44.44 12.76 -18.73
C SER A 27 45.33 13.01 -17.51
N ARG A 28 45.19 12.24 -16.44
CA ARG A 28 46.23 12.05 -15.43
C ARG A 28 46.46 10.55 -15.21
N PRO A 29 47.74 10.12 -15.05
CA PRO A 29 48.11 8.71 -15.03
C PRO A 29 47.74 8.05 -13.68
N VAL A 30 47.22 6.83 -13.79
CA VAL A 30 46.95 5.94 -12.64
C VAL A 30 48.28 5.29 -12.24
N THR A 31 48.81 5.67 -11.10
CA THR A 31 49.95 5.02 -10.46
C THR A 31 49.49 3.67 -9.89
N ARG A 32 50.02 2.58 -10.47
CA ARG A 32 49.94 1.22 -9.95
C ARG A 32 50.66 1.14 -8.61
N PHE A 33 49.97 0.94 -7.51
CA PHE A 33 50.55 0.40 -6.30
C PHE A 33 50.49 -1.13 -6.35
N LEU A 34 51.69 -1.74 -6.50
CA LEU A 34 51.95 -3.16 -6.28
C LEU A 34 51.88 -3.43 -4.78
N CYS A 35 50.94 -4.29 -4.36
CA CYS A 35 50.90 -4.85 -3.01
C CYS A 35 51.53 -6.25 -3.04
N PRO A 36 52.44 -6.58 -2.14
CA PRO A 36 53.18 -7.83 -2.17
C PRO A 36 52.34 -9.01 -1.68
N THR A 37 52.50 -10.11 -2.40
CA THR A 37 52.01 -11.45 -2.04
C THR A 37 52.57 -11.89 -0.68
N ARG A 38 51.68 -12.23 0.27
CA ARG A 38 51.99 -13.06 1.43
C ARG A 38 50.97 -14.15 1.61
N ASP A 39 51.49 -15.35 1.52
CA ASP A 39 51.05 -16.68 1.97
C ASP A 39 49.60 -16.87 2.44
N ALA A 40 48.85 -17.56 1.61
CA ALA A 40 47.62 -18.25 1.94
C ALA A 40 47.90 -19.64 2.53
N ALA A 41 48.30 -19.72 3.79
CA ALA A 41 48.23 -20.99 4.55
C ALA A 41 48.18 -20.70 6.03
N GLN A 42 47.07 -21.05 6.65
CA GLN A 42 46.74 -21.06 8.08
C GLN A 42 45.71 -20.05 8.52
N PHE A 43 44.43 -20.38 8.27
CA PHE A 43 43.34 -20.06 9.20
C PHE A 43 42.10 -20.94 8.92
N ARG A 44 42.28 -22.29 9.05
CA ARG A 44 41.15 -23.17 9.40
C ARG A 44 41.03 -23.18 10.92
N LYS A 45 40.15 -22.31 11.45
CA LYS A 45 39.61 -22.49 12.81
C LYS A 45 38.12 -22.27 12.80
N SER A 46 37.41 -23.39 12.96
CA SER A 46 36.11 -23.62 13.56
C SER A 46 35.18 -22.38 13.69
N LYS A 47 34.30 -22.19 12.73
CA LYS A 47 33.01 -21.54 13.01
C LYS A 47 32.21 -22.53 13.91
N LYS A 48 32.28 -22.39 15.23
CA LYS A 48 31.24 -22.86 16.12
C LYS A 48 29.96 -22.17 15.73
N ALA A 49 28.99 -22.94 15.23
CA ALA A 49 27.61 -22.51 15.08
C ALA A 49 27.15 -22.02 16.44
N GLY A 50 26.84 -20.74 16.53
CA GLY A 50 26.13 -20.18 17.68
C GLY A 50 24.77 -20.88 17.80
N PRO A 51 24.18 -20.96 19.00
CA PRO A 51 22.93 -21.64 19.20
C PRO A 51 21.88 -21.00 18.31
N ARG A 52 21.29 -21.81 17.39
CA ARG A 52 20.01 -21.50 16.77
C ARG A 52 19.02 -21.24 17.90
N MET A 53 18.66 -20.00 18.13
CA MET A 53 17.48 -19.70 18.91
C MET A 53 16.29 -20.28 18.13
N THR A 54 15.91 -21.50 18.50
CA THR A 54 14.59 -22.03 18.19
C THR A 54 13.62 -21.13 18.94
N ALA A 55 12.84 -20.35 18.20
CA ALA A 55 11.70 -19.66 18.77
C ALA A 55 10.87 -20.70 19.53
N ALA A 56 10.71 -20.51 20.83
CA ALA A 56 9.87 -21.36 21.66
C ALA A 56 8.47 -21.39 21.03
N PRO A 57 7.80 -22.56 20.93
CA PRO A 57 6.42 -22.62 20.50
C PRO A 57 5.59 -21.81 21.50
N ASN A 58 4.83 -20.86 20.97
CA ASN A 58 3.92 -20.03 21.74
C ASN A 58 2.91 -20.95 22.44
N PRO A 59 2.74 -20.91 23.78
CA PRO A 59 1.77 -21.75 24.44
C PRO A 59 0.39 -21.37 23.94
N ALA A 60 -0.36 -22.35 23.45
CA ALA A 60 -1.74 -22.22 22.98
C ALA A 60 -2.62 -21.67 24.10
N GLY A 61 -2.91 -20.36 24.03
CA GLY A 61 -3.75 -19.65 24.99
C GLY A 61 -3.89 -18.20 24.55
N ASN A 62 -4.95 -17.87 23.83
CA ASN A 62 -5.55 -16.53 23.61
C ASN A 62 -4.59 -15.35 23.29
N ALA A 63 -3.48 -15.56 22.60
CA ALA A 63 -2.62 -14.47 22.15
C ALA A 63 -3.32 -13.72 21.01
N LYS A 64 -3.57 -12.43 21.25
CA LYS A 64 -4.13 -11.53 20.23
C LYS A 64 -3.22 -11.48 19.01
N MET A 65 -3.79 -11.50 17.79
CA MET A 65 -3.06 -11.32 16.55
C MET A 65 -2.34 -9.98 16.53
N ARG A 66 -1.04 -9.99 16.24
CA ARG A 66 -0.22 -8.79 16.10
C ARG A 66 -0.26 -8.32 14.65
N VAL A 67 -0.75 -7.11 14.43
CA VAL A 67 -0.93 -6.53 13.09
C VAL A 67 -0.02 -5.32 12.93
N ALA A 68 1.00 -5.45 12.07
CA ALA A 68 1.87 -4.33 11.72
C ALA A 68 1.15 -3.36 10.77
N PHE A 69 1.49 -2.10 10.85
CA PHE A 69 1.07 -1.06 9.90
C PHE A 69 2.10 0.08 9.86
N GLN A 70 2.10 0.87 8.78
CA GLN A 70 2.93 2.07 8.72
C GLN A 70 2.17 3.24 9.32
N GLY A 71 2.84 3.99 10.20
CA GLY A 71 2.34 5.19 10.87
C GLY A 71 2.44 5.10 12.39
N GLU A 72 1.90 6.11 13.04
CA GLU A 72 1.78 6.23 14.51
C GLU A 72 0.45 5.62 14.97
N PRO A 73 0.31 5.29 16.28
CA PRO A 73 -0.99 4.92 16.86
C PRO A 73 -2.05 6.00 16.56
N GLY A 74 -3.25 5.58 16.22
CA GLY A 74 -4.32 6.48 15.77
C GLY A 74 -4.31 6.80 14.27
N ALA A 75 -3.37 6.24 13.48
CA ALA A 75 -3.34 6.42 12.03
C ALA A 75 -4.52 5.71 11.34
N PHE A 76 -4.89 6.16 10.13
CA PHE A 76 -5.92 5.51 9.29
C PHE A 76 -5.61 4.04 9.02
N SER A 77 -4.33 3.66 8.93
CA SER A 77 -3.93 2.25 8.79
C SER A 77 -4.30 1.41 10.01
N GLU A 78 -4.19 1.95 11.22
CA GLU A 78 -4.66 1.27 12.42
C GLU A 78 -6.19 1.17 12.46
N GLU A 79 -6.88 2.25 12.10
CA GLU A 79 -8.33 2.28 12.02
C GLU A 79 -8.86 1.22 11.03
N ALA A 80 -8.24 1.12 9.85
CA ALA A 80 -8.56 0.10 8.87
C ALA A 80 -8.28 -1.33 9.38
N ALA A 81 -7.22 -1.53 10.20
CA ALA A 81 -6.95 -2.82 10.82
C ALA A 81 -8.05 -3.22 11.80
N VAL A 82 -8.47 -2.29 12.63
CA VAL A 82 -9.57 -2.52 13.58
C VAL A 82 -10.92 -2.68 12.87
N GLN A 83 -11.17 -1.90 11.82
CA GLN A 83 -12.38 -2.08 11.00
C GLN A 83 -12.46 -3.51 10.43
N LEU A 84 -11.35 -4.04 9.92
CA LEU A 84 -11.32 -5.35 9.27
C LEU A 84 -11.34 -6.50 10.30
N LEU A 85 -10.52 -6.40 11.36
CA LEU A 85 -10.19 -7.50 12.27
C LEU A 85 -10.91 -7.41 13.62
N GLY A 86 -11.47 -6.24 13.95
CA GLY A 86 -12.06 -5.96 15.26
C GLY A 86 -11.02 -5.53 16.30
N GLU A 87 -11.47 -5.20 17.50
CA GLU A 87 -10.64 -4.69 18.60
C GLU A 87 -9.77 -5.78 19.28
N ALA A 88 -9.98 -7.06 18.93
CA ALA A 88 -9.27 -8.18 19.54
C ALA A 88 -7.87 -8.40 18.94
N ILE A 89 -7.25 -7.38 18.36
CA ILE A 89 -5.88 -7.40 17.81
C ILE A 89 -4.91 -6.62 18.69
N THR A 90 -3.62 -6.83 18.47
CA THR A 90 -2.53 -5.98 18.98
C THR A 90 -1.92 -5.25 17.79
N THR A 91 -2.04 -3.94 17.74
CA THR A 91 -1.47 -3.12 16.69
C THR A 91 0.02 -2.90 16.90
N VAL A 92 0.80 -2.91 15.82
CA VAL A 92 2.27 -2.83 15.83
C VAL A 92 2.70 -1.71 14.87
N PRO A 93 2.72 -0.43 15.33
CA PRO A 93 3.07 0.71 14.50
C PRO A 93 4.53 0.64 14.04
N ARG A 94 4.79 1.06 12.81
CA ARG A 94 6.12 1.11 12.20
C ARG A 94 6.33 2.42 11.45
N PRO A 95 7.53 3.02 11.51
CA PRO A 95 7.75 4.35 10.92
C PRO A 95 7.70 4.36 9.38
N THR A 96 8.00 3.23 8.73
CA THR A 96 8.03 3.13 7.27
C THR A 96 7.39 1.85 6.78
N PHE A 97 6.98 1.80 5.51
CA PHE A 97 6.50 0.55 4.88
C PHE A 97 7.55 -0.55 4.94
N ASP A 98 8.83 -0.23 4.68
CA ASP A 98 9.93 -1.20 4.77
C ASP A 98 10.05 -1.81 6.17
N ALA A 99 9.90 -1.01 7.22
CA ALA A 99 9.92 -1.49 8.60
C ALA A 99 8.67 -2.34 8.92
N ALA A 100 7.50 -1.99 8.35
CA ALA A 100 6.27 -2.74 8.54
C ALA A 100 6.34 -4.12 7.86
N PHE A 101 6.86 -4.21 6.64
CA PHE A 101 7.11 -5.48 5.95
C PHE A 101 8.15 -6.33 6.69
N ARG A 102 9.26 -5.71 7.17
CA ARG A 102 10.28 -6.44 7.96
C ARG A 102 9.73 -6.99 9.27
N ALA A 103 8.78 -6.31 9.92
CA ALA A 103 8.19 -6.78 11.17
C ALA A 103 7.61 -8.18 11.05
N ILE A 104 7.10 -8.57 9.87
CA ILE A 104 6.62 -9.94 9.61
C ILE A 104 7.79 -10.93 9.55
N SER A 105 8.82 -10.63 8.76
CA SER A 105 9.99 -11.52 8.61
C SER A 105 10.82 -11.67 9.91
N GLU A 106 10.76 -10.67 10.78
CA GLU A 106 11.40 -10.64 12.09
C GLU A 106 10.54 -11.30 13.19
N GLY A 107 9.32 -11.75 12.88
CA GLY A 107 8.40 -12.37 13.84
C GLY A 107 7.83 -11.38 14.88
N LEU A 108 7.89 -10.08 14.62
CA LEU A 108 7.35 -9.03 15.48
C LEU A 108 5.85 -8.81 15.27
N ALA A 109 5.32 -9.23 14.13
CA ALA A 109 3.91 -9.22 13.81
C ALA A 109 3.52 -10.47 13.01
N ASP A 110 2.25 -10.82 13.06
CA ASP A 110 1.67 -12.00 12.43
C ASP A 110 1.04 -11.65 11.07
N ALA A 111 0.59 -10.41 10.92
CA ALA A 111 0.04 -9.86 9.70
C ALA A 111 0.46 -8.39 9.53
N LEU A 112 0.31 -7.89 8.30
CA LEU A 112 0.54 -6.49 7.93
C LEU A 112 -0.71 -5.94 7.27
N LEU A 113 -1.20 -4.80 7.74
CA LEU A 113 -2.17 -4.00 6.99
C LEU A 113 -1.46 -2.86 6.28
N ALA A 114 -1.59 -2.83 4.95
CA ALA A 114 -0.89 -1.86 4.11
C ALA A 114 -1.87 -1.12 3.19
N PRO A 115 -1.82 0.24 3.11
CA PRO A 115 -2.59 1.00 2.12
C PRO A 115 -2.02 0.73 0.73
N VAL A 116 -2.90 0.52 -0.26
CA VAL A 116 -2.47 0.23 -1.63
C VAL A 116 -2.92 1.26 -2.63
N GLU A 117 -4.00 1.98 -2.32
CA GLU A 117 -4.58 2.97 -3.21
C GLU A 117 -5.46 3.94 -2.44
N ASN A 118 -5.40 5.21 -2.80
CA ASN A 118 -6.34 6.23 -2.36
C ASN A 118 -7.04 6.83 -3.58
N THR A 119 -8.34 7.08 -3.50
CA THR A 119 -9.15 7.56 -4.63
C THR A 119 -8.72 8.93 -5.16
N LEU A 120 -8.08 9.76 -4.34
CA LEU A 120 -7.61 11.10 -4.71
C LEU A 120 -6.10 11.16 -4.96
N ALA A 121 -5.31 10.40 -4.18
CA ALA A 121 -3.85 10.42 -4.25
C ALA A 121 -3.27 9.35 -5.19
N GLY A 122 -4.08 8.37 -5.60
CA GLY A 122 -3.65 7.27 -6.47
C GLY A 122 -2.94 6.12 -5.73
N PRO A 123 -2.14 5.31 -6.44
CA PRO A 123 -1.54 4.10 -5.90
C PRO A 123 -0.40 4.38 -4.91
N VAL A 124 -0.32 3.56 -3.85
CA VAL A 124 0.80 3.57 -2.90
C VAL A 124 1.93 2.70 -3.45
N VAL A 125 2.71 3.29 -4.32
CA VAL A 125 3.71 2.64 -5.17
C VAL A 125 4.67 1.75 -4.39
N ARG A 126 5.22 2.23 -3.25
CA ARG A 126 6.21 1.48 -2.46
C ARG A 126 5.66 0.16 -1.94
N VAL A 127 4.37 0.09 -1.62
CA VAL A 127 3.73 -1.14 -1.13
C VAL A 127 3.71 -2.23 -2.21
N TYR A 128 3.43 -1.86 -3.47
CA TYR A 128 3.49 -2.82 -4.58
C TYR A 128 4.90 -3.37 -4.81
N ASP A 129 5.94 -2.51 -4.71
CA ASP A 129 7.33 -2.94 -4.85
C ASP A 129 7.69 -3.94 -3.73
N LEU A 130 7.39 -3.59 -2.47
CA LEU A 130 7.65 -4.45 -1.31
C LEU A 130 6.86 -5.77 -1.36
N LEU A 131 5.64 -5.74 -1.87
CA LEU A 131 4.83 -6.95 -2.04
C LEU A 131 5.48 -7.95 -3.02
N LEU A 132 6.08 -7.44 -4.11
CA LEU A 132 6.83 -8.27 -5.04
C LEU A 132 8.13 -8.84 -4.44
N GLU A 133 8.80 -8.06 -3.59
CA GLU A 133 10.05 -8.45 -2.94
C GLU A 133 9.83 -9.41 -1.76
N SER A 134 8.62 -9.44 -1.20
CA SER A 134 8.28 -10.23 -0.01
C SER A 134 7.68 -11.59 -0.36
N ALA A 135 7.70 -12.49 0.64
CA ALA A 135 6.96 -13.75 0.62
C ALA A 135 5.61 -13.60 1.36
N LEU A 136 4.90 -12.49 1.12
CA LEU A 136 3.57 -12.25 1.66
C LEU A 136 2.50 -12.50 0.61
N THR A 137 1.31 -12.86 1.07
CA THR A 137 0.11 -13.03 0.25
C THR A 137 -1.03 -12.15 0.76
N ILE A 138 -1.85 -11.66 -0.15
CA ILE A 138 -3.06 -10.89 0.17
C ILE A 138 -4.16 -11.86 0.55
N THR A 139 -4.74 -11.69 1.74
CA THR A 139 -5.80 -12.57 2.25
C THR A 139 -7.13 -11.86 2.41
N ALA A 140 -7.11 -10.54 2.51
CA ALA A 140 -8.31 -9.71 2.60
C ALA A 140 -8.01 -8.30 2.13
N GLU A 141 -9.08 -7.56 1.85
CA GLU A 141 -9.01 -6.11 1.64
C GLU A 141 -10.09 -5.40 2.45
N THR A 142 -9.84 -4.14 2.75
CA THR A 142 -10.84 -3.24 3.32
C THR A 142 -10.71 -1.86 2.69
N ILE A 143 -11.82 -1.12 2.67
CA ILE A 143 -11.88 0.26 2.18
C ILE A 143 -12.33 1.12 3.34
N LEU A 144 -11.54 2.16 3.65
CA LEU A 144 -11.81 3.09 4.72
C LEU A 144 -12.10 4.48 4.13
N PRO A 145 -13.18 5.15 4.52
CA PRO A 145 -13.36 6.58 4.24
C PRO A 145 -12.30 7.37 5.03
N ILE A 146 -11.69 8.36 4.37
CA ILE A 146 -10.66 9.21 4.97
C ILE A 146 -11.33 10.52 5.39
N GLU A 147 -11.75 10.56 6.64
CA GLU A 147 -12.39 11.70 7.27
C GLU A 147 -11.37 12.50 8.07
N HIS A 148 -11.26 13.78 7.76
CA HIS A 148 -10.34 14.68 8.43
C HIS A 148 -11.05 15.53 9.48
N HIS A 149 -10.52 15.53 10.69
CA HIS A 149 -11.02 16.35 11.79
C HIS A 149 -9.92 17.29 12.29
N LEU A 150 -10.32 18.48 12.70
CA LEU A 150 -9.45 19.40 13.44
C LEU A 150 -9.44 18.99 14.91
N ILE A 151 -8.29 18.63 15.42
CA ILE A 151 -8.11 18.09 16.78
C ILE A 151 -7.20 19.00 17.58
N GLY A 152 -7.65 19.43 18.74
CA GLY A 152 -6.91 20.29 19.65
C GLY A 152 -6.80 19.74 21.06
N CYS A 153 -6.09 20.44 21.92
CA CYS A 153 -5.99 20.13 23.35
C CYS A 153 -7.35 20.24 24.06
N PRO A 154 -7.59 19.46 25.12
CA PRO A 154 -8.76 19.65 25.97
C PRO A 154 -8.89 21.10 26.44
N GLY A 155 -10.07 21.67 26.23
CA GLY A 155 -10.37 23.07 26.54
C GLY A 155 -9.84 24.09 25.54
N ALA A 156 -9.32 23.68 24.39
CA ALA A 156 -9.12 24.56 23.23
C ALA A 156 -10.47 24.85 22.55
N THR A 157 -10.54 25.99 21.86
CA THR A 157 -11.68 26.36 21.01
C THR A 157 -11.19 26.70 19.62
N LEU A 158 -12.04 26.53 18.59
CA LEU A 158 -11.66 26.83 17.21
C LEU A 158 -11.13 28.27 17.06
N ASP A 159 -11.75 29.25 17.71
CA ASP A 159 -11.35 30.66 17.67
C ASP A 159 -9.98 30.93 18.28
N ALA A 160 -9.53 30.06 19.20
CA ALA A 160 -8.21 30.21 19.83
C ALA A 160 -7.08 29.65 18.95
N ILE A 161 -7.40 28.76 17.97
CA ILE A 161 -6.38 28.12 17.13
C ILE A 161 -5.72 29.14 16.19
N ARG A 162 -4.41 29.03 16.05
CA ARG A 162 -3.56 29.85 15.16
C ARG A 162 -2.73 29.01 14.21
N SER A 163 -2.40 27.75 14.58
CA SER A 163 -1.61 26.84 13.75
C SER A 163 -2.22 25.46 13.71
N VAL A 164 -2.14 24.84 12.52
CA VAL A 164 -2.69 23.49 12.26
C VAL A 164 -1.63 22.67 11.57
N ALA A 165 -1.20 21.59 12.24
CA ALA A 165 -0.18 20.66 11.74
C ALA A 165 -0.83 19.43 11.13
N SER A 166 -0.29 18.93 10.02
CA SER A 166 -0.61 17.61 9.45
C SER A 166 0.32 17.26 8.30
N HIS A 167 0.16 16.02 7.78
CA HIS A 167 0.78 15.62 6.53
C HIS A 167 0.36 16.55 5.37
N PRO A 168 1.27 16.92 4.46
CA PRO A 168 0.97 17.86 3.37
C PRO A 168 -0.27 17.49 2.56
N MET A 169 -0.50 16.19 2.30
CA MET A 169 -1.69 15.73 1.59
C MET A 169 -2.98 16.01 2.34
N ALA A 170 -3.02 15.78 3.66
CA ALA A 170 -4.19 16.07 4.49
C ALA A 170 -4.49 17.58 4.55
N LEU A 171 -3.44 18.40 4.63
CA LEU A 171 -3.59 19.87 4.56
C LEU A 171 -4.18 20.32 3.22
N ALA A 172 -3.73 19.71 2.11
CA ALA A 172 -4.22 20.02 0.77
C ALA A 172 -5.66 19.53 0.54
N GLN A 173 -6.08 18.47 1.22
CA GLN A 173 -7.44 17.92 1.14
C GLN A 173 -8.47 18.71 1.96
N CYS A 174 -8.06 19.76 2.70
CA CYS A 174 -8.92 20.60 3.54
C CYS A 174 -8.86 22.08 3.10
N GLU A 175 -8.69 22.37 1.82
CA GLU A 175 -8.47 23.72 1.29
C GLU A 175 -9.65 24.66 1.57
N ARG A 176 -10.90 24.19 1.42
CA ARG A 176 -12.11 24.97 1.73
C ARG A 176 -12.15 25.38 3.19
N PHE A 177 -11.78 24.47 4.12
CA PHE A 177 -11.72 24.75 5.53
C PHE A 177 -10.73 25.88 5.83
N PHE A 178 -9.54 25.86 5.25
CA PHE A 178 -8.55 26.94 5.43
C PHE A 178 -8.97 28.24 4.74
N THR A 179 -9.68 28.19 3.63
CA THR A 179 -10.21 29.38 2.96
C THR A 179 -11.23 30.11 3.85
N THR A 180 -12.06 29.38 4.57
CA THR A 180 -13.03 29.97 5.53
C THR A 180 -12.40 30.37 6.87
N HIS A 181 -11.17 29.91 7.15
CA HIS A 181 -10.42 30.22 8.37
C HIS A 181 -9.00 30.74 8.03
N PRO A 182 -8.90 31.93 7.38
CA PRO A 182 -7.62 32.44 6.85
C PRO A 182 -6.60 32.77 7.95
N GLN A 183 -7.02 32.88 9.21
CA GLN A 183 -6.14 33.09 10.37
C GLN A 183 -5.32 31.85 10.76
N LEU A 184 -5.66 30.66 10.24
CA LEU A 184 -5.00 29.40 10.57
C LEU A 184 -3.74 29.23 9.72
N LYS A 185 -2.58 29.12 10.36
CA LYS A 185 -1.32 28.82 9.71
C LYS A 185 -1.18 27.30 9.51
N ARG A 186 -0.98 26.84 8.26
CA ARG A 186 -0.68 25.44 7.93
C ARG A 186 0.76 25.11 8.28
N VAL A 187 0.98 23.98 8.97
CA VAL A 187 2.30 23.50 9.38
C VAL A 187 2.48 22.07 8.85
N PRO A 188 3.29 21.88 7.79
CA PRO A 188 3.56 20.52 7.28
C PRO A 188 4.29 19.68 8.34
N ALA A 189 3.89 18.42 8.47
CA ALA A 189 4.46 17.42 9.36
C ALA A 189 4.59 16.06 8.64
N GLU A 190 5.25 15.09 9.28
CA GLU A 190 5.54 13.79 8.65
C GLU A 190 4.29 12.93 8.47
N ASP A 191 3.34 12.97 9.43
CA ASP A 191 2.11 12.19 9.39
C ASP A 191 0.96 12.89 10.14
N THR A 192 -0.25 12.35 10.01
CA THR A 192 -1.46 12.93 10.60
C THR A 192 -1.58 12.66 12.10
N ALA A 193 -1.44 11.40 12.53
CA ALA A 193 -1.64 10.99 13.92
C ALA A 193 -0.50 11.49 14.83
N GLY A 194 0.75 11.47 14.37
CA GLY A 194 1.90 12.06 15.05
C GLY A 194 1.75 13.56 15.26
N SER A 195 1.12 14.25 14.30
CA SER A 195 0.79 15.68 14.46
C SER A 195 -0.15 15.93 15.64
N VAL A 196 -1.12 15.04 15.86
CA VAL A 196 -2.02 15.11 17.03
C VAL A 196 -1.22 14.86 18.31
N ARG A 197 -0.41 13.79 18.37
CA ARG A 197 0.45 13.50 19.51
C ARG A 197 1.30 14.70 19.89
N GLU A 198 1.96 15.34 18.91
CA GLU A 198 2.84 16.48 19.16
C GLU A 198 2.08 17.73 19.60
N ALA A 199 0.94 18.04 18.98
CA ALA A 199 0.12 19.18 19.36
C ALA A 199 -0.36 19.06 20.81
N LEU A 200 -0.84 17.87 21.20
CA LEU A 200 -1.33 17.61 22.55
C LEU A 200 -0.21 17.55 23.59
N ALA A 201 0.97 17.00 23.26
CA ALA A 201 2.11 16.95 24.15
C ALA A 201 2.63 18.36 24.53
N ARG A 202 2.49 19.34 23.64
CA ARG A 202 2.85 20.75 23.91
C ARG A 202 1.88 21.45 24.86
N GLY A 203 0.62 20.95 24.96
CA GLY A 203 -0.43 21.57 25.78
C GLY A 203 -0.86 22.96 25.31
N ASP A 204 -0.42 23.40 24.14
CA ASP A 204 -0.71 24.72 23.57
C ASP A 204 -2.11 24.72 22.92
N LYS A 205 -3.03 25.46 23.56
CA LYS A 205 -4.41 25.61 23.09
C LYS A 205 -4.56 26.46 21.82
N SER A 206 -3.48 27.07 21.33
CA SER A 206 -3.46 27.80 20.07
C SER A 206 -3.03 26.92 18.88
N SER A 207 -2.64 25.67 19.15
CA SER A 207 -2.19 24.68 18.17
C SER A 207 -3.18 23.54 18.06
N ALA A 208 -3.42 23.08 16.81
CA ALA A 208 -4.25 21.93 16.50
C ALA A 208 -3.58 21.06 15.43
N ALA A 209 -4.13 19.88 15.19
CA ALA A 209 -3.72 19.00 14.12
C ALA A 209 -4.92 18.51 13.31
N ILE A 210 -4.68 18.11 12.04
CA ILE A 210 -5.67 17.42 11.22
C ILE A 210 -5.32 15.93 11.18
N ALA A 211 -6.28 15.07 11.59
CA ALA A 211 -6.16 13.62 11.57
C ALA A 211 -7.55 12.95 11.58
N GLY A 212 -7.55 11.62 11.54
CA GLY A 212 -8.75 10.81 11.74
C GLY A 212 -9.24 10.82 13.19
N ARG A 213 -10.49 10.42 13.41
CA ARG A 213 -11.15 10.32 14.72
C ARG A 213 -10.36 9.44 15.70
N ARG A 214 -9.80 8.33 15.21
CA ARG A 214 -9.03 7.39 16.05
C ARG A 214 -7.79 8.05 16.69
N ALA A 215 -7.17 9.02 16.02
CA ALA A 215 -6.06 9.78 16.62
C ALA A 215 -6.55 10.66 17.79
N ALA A 216 -7.74 11.30 17.66
CA ALA A 216 -8.32 12.07 18.76
C ALA A 216 -8.60 11.16 19.97
N GLU A 217 -9.19 9.99 19.76
CA GLU A 217 -9.48 9.03 20.82
C GLU A 217 -8.22 8.49 21.48
N HIS A 218 -7.22 8.10 20.67
CA HIS A 218 -5.97 7.52 21.16
C HIS A 218 -5.17 8.50 22.05
N TYR A 219 -5.10 9.76 21.66
CA TYR A 219 -4.33 10.78 22.37
C TYR A 219 -5.16 11.67 23.31
N ALA A 220 -6.45 11.35 23.50
CA ALA A 220 -7.39 12.13 24.31
C ALA A 220 -7.52 13.61 23.84
N GLY A 221 -7.48 13.84 22.53
CA GLY A 221 -7.72 15.12 21.90
C GLY A 221 -9.21 15.45 21.79
N VAL A 222 -9.53 16.73 21.60
CA VAL A 222 -10.89 17.21 21.38
C VAL A 222 -11.06 17.57 19.90
N ILE A 223 -12.08 17.02 19.26
CA ILE A 223 -12.45 17.38 17.88
C ILE A 223 -13.12 18.76 17.94
N LEU A 224 -12.47 19.75 17.32
CA LEU A 224 -12.93 21.14 17.24
C LEU A 224 -13.77 21.41 15.98
N ALA A 225 -13.53 20.66 14.92
CA ALA A 225 -14.34 20.64 13.69
C ALA A 225 -14.26 19.25 13.06
N SER A 226 -15.40 18.72 12.63
CA SER A 226 -15.50 17.40 11.99
C SER A 226 -15.61 17.53 10.48
N ASP A 227 -15.17 16.48 9.77
CA ASP A 227 -15.45 16.26 8.36
C ASP A 227 -15.04 17.46 7.47
N ILE A 228 -13.82 17.96 7.75
CA ILE A 228 -13.30 19.19 7.11
C ILE A 228 -12.64 18.95 5.75
N GLN A 229 -12.60 17.72 5.26
CA GLN A 229 -12.10 17.38 3.93
C GLN A 229 -12.96 17.99 2.81
N ASP A 230 -12.34 18.35 1.71
CA ASP A 230 -13.01 18.96 0.57
C ASP A 230 -13.87 18.00 -0.23
N ASN A 231 -13.45 16.73 -0.27
CA ASN A 231 -14.15 15.68 -1.01
C ASN A 231 -14.58 14.55 -0.07
N PRO A 232 -15.89 14.27 0.08
CA PRO A 232 -16.39 13.16 0.89
C PRO A 232 -16.10 11.78 0.26
N GLU A 233 -15.79 11.71 -1.04
CA GLU A 233 -15.43 10.48 -1.76
C GLU A 233 -13.92 10.18 -1.67
N ASN A 234 -13.33 10.47 -0.52
CA ASN A 234 -11.93 10.17 -0.21
C ASN A 234 -11.84 8.81 0.50
N PHE A 235 -11.45 7.78 -0.23
CA PHE A 235 -11.33 6.43 0.29
C PHE A 235 -9.91 5.92 0.12
N THR A 236 -9.44 5.17 1.12
CA THR A 236 -8.19 4.40 1.00
C THR A 236 -8.49 2.91 1.08
N ARG A 237 -7.95 2.17 0.13
CA ARG A 237 -8.01 0.71 0.07
C ARG A 237 -6.77 0.13 0.71
N PHE A 238 -6.95 -0.87 1.56
CA PHE A 238 -5.90 -1.56 2.29
C PHE A 238 -5.93 -3.05 2.01
N PHE A 239 -4.75 -3.67 1.96
CA PHE A 239 -4.59 -5.12 1.93
C PHE A 239 -4.16 -5.65 3.29
N LEU A 240 -4.76 -6.77 3.70
CA LEU A 240 -4.23 -7.61 4.78
C LEU A 240 -3.27 -8.63 4.17
N LEU A 241 -2.04 -8.59 4.60
CA LEU A 241 -0.94 -9.43 4.12
C LEU A 241 -0.48 -10.37 5.24
N ILE A 242 -0.31 -11.65 4.92
CA ILE A 242 0.25 -12.66 5.82
C ILE A 242 1.40 -13.39 5.14
N PRO A 243 2.29 -14.07 5.87
CA PRO A 243 3.30 -14.96 5.28
C PRO A 243 2.66 -15.99 4.35
N ALA A 244 3.15 -16.10 3.13
CA ALA A 244 2.75 -17.20 2.25
C ALA A 244 3.22 -18.52 2.88
N GLN A 245 2.33 -19.49 3.00
CA GLN A 245 2.70 -20.81 3.52
C GLN A 245 3.70 -21.46 2.57
N ARG A 246 4.90 -21.76 3.10
CA ARG A 246 5.93 -22.50 2.39
C ARG A 246 5.70 -23.99 2.65
N GLU A 247 4.88 -24.61 1.89
CA GLU A 247 4.97 -26.06 1.68
C GLU A 247 4.51 -26.36 0.28
N GLY A 248 5.33 -27.05 -0.51
CA GLY A 248 5.16 -27.79 -1.77
C GLY A 248 3.83 -27.84 -2.50
N GLY A 249 2.89 -27.01 -2.13
CA GLY A 249 1.55 -26.89 -2.68
C GLY A 249 1.59 -26.32 -4.09
N SER A 250 0.95 -27.02 -5.00
CA SER A 250 0.68 -26.50 -6.34
C SER A 250 -0.15 -25.22 -6.22
N GLU A 251 -0.03 -24.30 -7.20
CA GLU A 251 -0.87 -23.08 -7.24
C GLU A 251 -2.38 -23.36 -7.17
N ARG A 252 -2.82 -24.61 -7.38
CA ARG A 252 -4.21 -25.07 -7.14
C ARG A 252 -4.61 -25.00 -5.67
N GLU A 253 -3.65 -25.10 -4.71
CA GLU A 253 -3.95 -24.94 -3.29
C GLU A 253 -4.20 -23.47 -2.89
N PHE A 254 -3.62 -22.49 -3.61
CA PHE A 254 -3.98 -21.07 -3.41
C PHE A 254 -5.43 -20.78 -3.77
N LEU A 255 -6.01 -21.54 -4.66
CA LEU A 255 -7.38 -21.37 -5.13
C LEU A 255 -8.40 -22.17 -4.29
N ASN A 256 -7.93 -23.08 -3.39
CA ASN A 256 -8.80 -23.78 -2.48
C ASN A 256 -8.88 -23.07 -1.11
N PRO A 257 -10.03 -22.49 -0.76
CA PRO A 257 -10.23 -21.79 0.50
C PRO A 257 -10.04 -22.66 1.77
N GLU A 258 -10.05 -23.99 1.62
CA GLU A 258 -9.95 -24.97 2.70
C GLU A 258 -8.50 -25.41 3.00
N SER A 259 -7.52 -25.03 2.17
CA SER A 259 -6.13 -25.49 2.26
C SER A 259 -5.25 -24.70 3.24
N PHE A 260 -5.80 -23.79 4.03
CA PHE A 260 -5.06 -23.08 5.07
C PHE A 260 -4.88 -23.98 6.31
N GLY A 261 -3.70 -24.58 6.42
CA GLY A 261 -3.37 -25.58 7.43
C GLY A 261 -3.44 -25.09 8.89
N SER A 262 -3.48 -26.07 9.76
CA SER A 262 -3.76 -26.05 11.19
C SER A 262 -2.79 -25.22 12.06
N SER A 263 -3.08 -23.95 12.27
CA SER A 263 -2.55 -23.16 13.41
C SER A 263 -3.57 -22.05 13.71
N GLY A 264 -3.53 -21.43 14.88
CA GLY A 264 -4.50 -20.41 15.31
C GLY A 264 -4.71 -19.21 14.34
N LEU A 265 -3.86 -19.08 13.30
CA LEU A 265 -4.05 -18.18 12.17
C LEU A 265 -5.22 -18.63 11.28
N THR A 266 -5.45 -19.93 11.17
CA THR A 266 -6.54 -20.54 10.36
C THR A 266 -7.91 -20.21 10.95
N ASP A 267 -8.06 -20.33 12.27
CA ASP A 267 -9.32 -20.04 12.95
C ASP A 267 -9.67 -18.56 12.83
N LEU A 268 -8.67 -17.70 12.93
CA LEU A 268 -8.84 -16.27 12.77
C LEU A 268 -9.17 -15.88 11.30
N MET A 269 -8.53 -16.53 10.33
CA MET A 269 -8.86 -16.32 8.91
C MET A 269 -10.27 -16.82 8.56
N ALA A 270 -10.70 -17.93 9.19
CA ALA A 270 -12.08 -18.42 9.08
C ALA A 270 -13.07 -17.42 9.70
N GLU A 271 -12.75 -16.89 10.89
CA GLU A 271 -13.56 -15.87 11.57
C GLU A 271 -13.62 -14.56 10.75
N LEU A 272 -12.49 -14.12 10.19
CA LEU A 272 -12.43 -12.99 9.27
C LEU A 272 -13.34 -13.20 8.07
N ARG A 273 -13.31 -14.39 7.49
CA ARG A 273 -14.15 -14.73 6.33
C ARG A 273 -15.62 -14.69 6.69
N VAL A 274 -16.00 -15.21 7.85
CA VAL A 274 -17.39 -15.13 8.36
C VAL A 274 -17.79 -13.67 8.55
N ARG A 275 -16.99 -12.85 9.22
CA ARG A 275 -17.26 -11.41 9.43
C ARG A 275 -17.33 -10.63 8.11
N GLN A 276 -16.46 -10.97 7.13
CA GLN A 276 -16.55 -10.37 5.80
C GLN A 276 -17.85 -10.77 5.09
N LEU A 277 -18.23 -12.05 5.15
CA LEU A 277 -19.48 -12.54 4.56
C LEU A 277 -20.71 -11.91 5.20
N GLU A 278 -20.71 -11.69 6.52
CA GLU A 278 -21.79 -11.00 7.24
C GLU A 278 -21.93 -9.53 6.83
N ARG A 279 -20.82 -8.87 6.48
CA ARG A 279 -20.79 -7.47 6.02
C ARG A 279 -21.05 -7.29 4.52
N LEU A 280 -20.89 -8.35 3.74
CA LEU A 280 -21.14 -8.33 2.30
C LEU A 280 -22.63 -8.61 2.05
N ALA A 281 -23.31 -7.72 1.33
CA ALA A 281 -24.59 -8.09 0.73
C ALA A 281 -24.35 -9.16 -0.34
N SER A 282 -25.20 -10.20 -0.36
CA SER A 282 -25.11 -11.32 -1.30
C SER A 282 -25.16 -10.90 -2.78
N PRO A 283 -24.49 -11.61 -3.70
CA PRO A 283 -23.46 -12.63 -3.44
C PRO A 283 -22.09 -12.01 -3.23
N PRO A 284 -21.17 -12.69 -2.50
CA PRO A 284 -19.78 -12.24 -2.37
C PRO A 284 -19.05 -12.42 -3.71
N THR A 285 -18.32 -11.39 -4.13
CA THR A 285 -17.49 -11.42 -5.33
C THR A 285 -16.06 -11.82 -4.94
N LEU A 286 -15.49 -12.77 -5.66
CA LEU A 286 -14.08 -13.14 -5.51
C LEU A 286 -13.20 -12.18 -6.28
N LYS A 287 -12.14 -11.71 -5.64
CA LYS A 287 -11.12 -10.85 -6.24
C LYS A 287 -9.77 -11.53 -6.19
N MET A 288 -9.05 -11.48 -7.29
CA MET A 288 -7.68 -11.96 -7.39
C MET A 288 -6.76 -10.81 -7.80
N SER A 289 -5.70 -10.60 -7.02
CA SER A 289 -4.61 -9.71 -7.41
C SER A 289 -3.47 -10.50 -7.99
N ILE A 290 -2.98 -10.07 -9.15
CA ILE A 290 -1.87 -10.69 -9.87
C ILE A 290 -0.82 -9.68 -10.27
N ALA A 291 0.40 -10.15 -10.41
CA ALA A 291 1.50 -9.41 -10.99
C ALA A 291 2.04 -10.17 -12.20
N MET A 292 2.16 -9.51 -13.35
CA MET A 292 2.63 -10.15 -14.58
C MET A 292 3.66 -9.30 -15.34
N ARG A 293 4.55 -9.96 -16.07
CA ARG A 293 5.46 -9.33 -17.03
C ARG A 293 5.12 -9.80 -18.43
N LEU A 294 5.21 -8.90 -19.38
CA LEU A 294 4.89 -9.16 -20.78
C LEU A 294 6.13 -9.04 -21.64
N ALA A 295 6.13 -9.80 -22.74
CA ALA A 295 7.11 -9.59 -23.79
C ALA A 295 6.92 -8.19 -24.40
N HIS A 296 8.03 -7.48 -24.65
CA HIS A 296 7.97 -6.16 -25.28
C HIS A 296 7.72 -6.27 -26.78
N ARG A 297 6.44 -6.47 -27.16
CA ARG A 297 5.99 -6.57 -28.54
C ARG A 297 4.56 -6.02 -28.69
N PRO A 298 4.20 -5.55 -29.90
CA PRO A 298 2.83 -5.10 -30.18
C PRO A 298 1.80 -6.18 -29.83
N GLY A 299 0.69 -5.77 -29.21
CA GLY A 299 -0.41 -6.64 -28.84
C GLY A 299 -0.20 -7.52 -27.60
N ALA A 300 0.98 -7.50 -26.94
CA ALA A 300 1.26 -8.35 -25.79
C ALA A 300 0.28 -8.12 -24.64
N LEU A 301 -0.03 -6.86 -24.31
CA LEU A 301 -1.01 -6.53 -23.26
C LEU A 301 -2.41 -6.99 -23.66
N LEU A 302 -2.84 -6.76 -24.89
CA LEU A 302 -4.15 -7.20 -25.37
C LEU A 302 -4.29 -8.71 -25.25
N ALA A 303 -3.29 -9.46 -25.72
CA ALA A 303 -3.28 -10.94 -25.65
C ALA A 303 -3.33 -11.46 -24.20
N SER A 304 -2.78 -10.72 -23.24
CA SER A 304 -2.81 -11.09 -21.82
C SER A 304 -4.12 -10.72 -21.12
N LEU A 305 -4.87 -9.72 -21.62
CA LEU A 305 -6.16 -9.31 -21.05
C LEU A 305 -7.36 -10.04 -21.67
N GLU A 306 -7.25 -10.48 -22.92
CA GLU A 306 -8.33 -11.15 -23.64
C GLU A 306 -8.89 -12.39 -22.92
N PRO A 307 -8.06 -13.27 -22.30
CA PRO A 307 -8.56 -14.41 -21.55
C PRO A 307 -9.51 -14.06 -20.40
N PHE A 308 -9.30 -12.93 -19.70
CA PHE A 308 -10.21 -12.49 -18.64
C PHE A 308 -11.61 -12.24 -19.20
N ALA A 309 -11.70 -11.47 -20.27
CA ALA A 309 -12.98 -11.19 -20.92
C ALA A 309 -13.66 -12.47 -21.45
N LYS A 310 -12.92 -13.40 -22.05
CA LYS A 310 -13.44 -14.67 -22.55
C LYS A 310 -14.04 -15.57 -21.46
N HIS A 311 -13.52 -15.48 -20.25
CA HIS A 311 -13.99 -16.26 -19.10
C HIS A 311 -14.97 -15.49 -18.20
N GLY A 312 -15.44 -14.31 -18.62
CA GLY A 312 -16.37 -13.49 -17.84
C GLY A 312 -15.77 -12.90 -16.56
N VAL A 313 -14.45 -12.73 -16.53
CA VAL A 313 -13.70 -12.12 -15.41
C VAL A 313 -13.56 -10.62 -15.65
N ASN A 314 -14.01 -9.82 -14.69
CA ASN A 314 -13.96 -8.37 -14.78
C ASN A 314 -12.60 -7.82 -14.32
N LEU A 315 -12.03 -6.89 -15.09
CA LEU A 315 -10.79 -6.18 -14.73
C LEU A 315 -11.16 -4.90 -13.95
N GLN A 316 -10.86 -4.90 -12.64
CA GLN A 316 -11.13 -3.75 -11.77
C GLN A 316 -9.99 -2.73 -11.76
N LYS A 317 -8.76 -3.22 -11.86
CA LYS A 317 -7.57 -2.37 -11.81
C LYS A 317 -6.49 -2.90 -12.72
N ILE A 318 -5.77 -1.98 -13.34
CA ILE A 318 -4.49 -2.22 -13.99
C ILE A 318 -3.52 -1.09 -13.67
N GLU A 319 -2.35 -1.45 -13.16
CA GLU A 319 -1.27 -0.53 -12.83
C GLU A 319 0.01 -1.02 -13.49
N SER A 320 0.72 -0.16 -14.21
CA SER A 320 1.99 -0.49 -14.84
C SER A 320 3.15 0.16 -14.08
N ARG A 321 4.18 -0.63 -13.78
CA ARG A 321 5.38 -0.17 -13.06
C ARG A 321 6.63 -0.50 -13.84
N PRO A 322 7.56 0.45 -14.05
CA PRO A 322 8.87 0.15 -14.62
C PRO A 322 9.61 -0.85 -13.74
N ILE A 323 10.29 -1.82 -14.35
CA ILE A 323 11.11 -2.79 -13.61
C ILE A 323 12.46 -2.14 -13.31
N HIS A 324 12.85 -2.09 -12.03
CA HIS A 324 14.13 -1.54 -11.65
C HIS A 324 15.30 -2.28 -12.33
N GLY A 325 16.23 -1.54 -12.91
CA GLY A 325 17.39 -2.10 -13.64
C GLY A 325 17.07 -2.69 -15.03
N ARG A 326 15.84 -2.59 -15.52
CA ARG A 326 15.42 -3.03 -16.86
C ARG A 326 14.69 -1.91 -17.59
N PRO A 327 15.42 -1.04 -18.31
CA PRO A 327 14.80 0.06 -19.04
C PRO A 327 13.74 -0.44 -20.03
N TRP A 328 12.57 0.22 -20.03
CA TRP A 328 11.46 -0.05 -20.94
C TRP A 328 10.73 -1.39 -20.73
N GLU A 329 11.11 -2.16 -19.69
CA GLU A 329 10.33 -3.32 -19.24
C GLU A 329 9.40 -2.92 -18.09
N TYR A 330 8.16 -3.48 -18.09
CA TYR A 330 7.11 -3.13 -17.14
C TYR A 330 6.58 -4.37 -16.41
N GLN A 331 6.34 -4.19 -15.12
CA GLN A 331 5.52 -5.07 -14.30
C GLN A 331 4.10 -4.52 -14.30
N PHE A 332 3.12 -5.37 -14.58
CA PHE A 332 1.72 -5.02 -14.49
C PHE A 332 1.11 -5.65 -13.25
N PHE A 333 0.34 -4.86 -12.51
CA PHE A 333 -0.48 -5.34 -11.41
C PHE A 333 -1.93 -5.24 -11.85
N LEU A 334 -2.69 -6.32 -11.67
CA LEU A 334 -4.09 -6.38 -12.02
C LEU A 334 -4.88 -6.87 -10.82
N ASP A 335 -6.06 -6.29 -10.63
CA ASP A 335 -7.10 -6.82 -9.77
C ASP A 335 -8.26 -7.25 -10.67
N VAL A 336 -8.64 -8.50 -10.57
CA VAL A 336 -9.71 -9.10 -11.36
C VAL A 336 -10.77 -9.71 -10.44
N GLU A 337 -12.02 -9.65 -10.87
CA GLU A 337 -13.17 -10.12 -10.11
C GLU A 337 -13.99 -11.14 -10.92
N ALA A 338 -14.50 -12.14 -10.22
CA ALA A 338 -15.39 -13.14 -10.78
C ALA A 338 -16.37 -13.68 -9.72
N ASP A 339 -17.45 -14.28 -10.19
CA ASP A 339 -18.46 -14.90 -9.33
C ASP A 339 -18.02 -16.27 -8.79
N SER A 340 -17.03 -16.91 -9.46
CA SER A 340 -16.54 -18.25 -9.08
C SER A 340 -15.03 -18.39 -9.22
N SER A 341 -14.45 -19.27 -8.41
CA SER A 341 -13.02 -19.63 -8.51
C SER A 341 -12.69 -20.32 -9.85
N SER A 342 -13.60 -21.12 -10.39
CA SER A 342 -13.40 -21.81 -11.67
C SER A 342 -13.22 -20.87 -12.86
N GLN A 343 -13.91 -19.72 -12.87
CA GLN A 343 -13.69 -18.67 -13.88
C GLN A 343 -12.28 -18.08 -13.76
N LEU A 344 -11.84 -17.75 -12.54
CA LEU A 344 -10.49 -17.23 -12.28
C LEU A 344 -9.41 -18.24 -12.67
N GLU A 345 -9.57 -19.52 -12.32
CA GLU A 345 -8.63 -20.59 -12.69
C GLU A 345 -8.48 -20.74 -14.19
N SER A 346 -9.61 -20.79 -14.91
CA SER A 346 -9.62 -20.94 -16.37
C SER A 346 -8.96 -19.73 -17.05
N ALA A 347 -9.29 -18.51 -16.61
CA ALA A 347 -8.67 -17.30 -17.11
C ALA A 347 -7.16 -17.27 -16.81
N LEU A 348 -6.76 -17.63 -15.59
CA LEU A 348 -5.35 -17.62 -15.17
C LEU A 348 -4.51 -18.61 -15.98
N ALA A 349 -5.04 -19.82 -16.27
CA ALA A 349 -4.35 -20.81 -17.09
C ALA A 349 -4.04 -20.25 -18.49
N ALA A 350 -5.02 -19.60 -19.13
CA ALA A 350 -4.84 -18.98 -20.45
C ALA A 350 -3.90 -17.75 -20.42
N VAL A 351 -3.97 -16.92 -19.38
CA VAL A 351 -3.06 -15.76 -19.20
C VAL A 351 -1.62 -16.21 -19.07
N ARG A 352 -1.33 -17.35 -18.43
CA ARG A 352 0.02 -17.89 -18.27
C ARG A 352 0.71 -18.15 -19.61
N GLU A 353 -0.04 -18.60 -20.62
CA GLU A 353 0.50 -18.85 -21.96
C GLU A 353 0.88 -17.53 -22.66
N ALA A 354 0.20 -16.42 -22.33
CA ALA A 354 0.42 -15.11 -22.93
C ALA A 354 1.47 -14.27 -22.21
N THR A 355 1.95 -14.69 -21.02
CA THR A 355 2.83 -13.92 -20.15
C THR A 355 4.22 -14.54 -20.00
N SER A 356 5.26 -13.72 -19.84
CA SER A 356 6.62 -14.22 -19.56
C SER A 356 6.82 -14.56 -18.07
N HIS A 357 6.04 -13.96 -17.20
CA HIS A 357 6.04 -14.21 -15.76
C HIS A 357 4.68 -13.82 -15.19
N LEU A 358 4.11 -14.68 -14.35
CA LEU A 358 2.85 -14.45 -13.66
C LEU A 358 3.00 -14.89 -12.20
N ARG A 359 2.61 -14.02 -11.27
CA ARG A 359 2.52 -14.31 -9.84
C ARG A 359 1.13 -13.93 -9.33
N VAL A 360 0.44 -14.87 -8.71
CA VAL A 360 -0.76 -14.58 -7.92
C VAL A 360 -0.31 -13.99 -6.59
N LEU A 361 -0.81 -12.81 -6.28
CA LEU A 361 -0.51 -12.08 -5.04
C LEU A 361 -1.50 -12.43 -3.93
N GLY A 362 -2.72 -12.82 -4.31
CA GLY A 362 -3.76 -13.28 -3.40
C GLY A 362 -5.10 -13.51 -4.08
N LEU A 363 -5.94 -14.30 -3.42
CA LEU A 363 -7.35 -14.52 -3.73
C LEU A 363 -8.17 -14.27 -2.47
N TYR A 364 -9.13 -13.36 -2.52
CA TYR A 364 -9.87 -12.87 -1.36
C TYR A 364 -11.26 -12.38 -1.77
N LEU A 365 -12.09 -12.04 -0.78
CA LEU A 365 -13.40 -11.42 -1.03
C LEU A 365 -13.22 -9.93 -1.31
N ALA A 366 -13.89 -9.44 -2.35
CA ALA A 366 -13.89 -8.02 -2.70
C ALA A 366 -14.54 -7.18 -1.60
N ALA A 367 -13.85 -6.14 -1.14
CA ALA A 367 -14.46 -5.14 -0.27
C ALA A 367 -15.38 -4.22 -1.07
N ARG A 368 -16.42 -3.71 -0.43
CA ARG A 368 -17.29 -2.68 -1.01
C ARG A 368 -16.87 -1.32 -0.52
N THR A 369 -16.91 -0.35 -1.43
CA THR A 369 -16.75 1.05 -1.05
C THR A 369 -17.92 1.44 -0.16
N PRO A 370 -17.67 1.93 1.07
CA PRO A 370 -18.72 2.46 1.93
C PRO A 370 -19.46 3.60 1.22
N ALA A 371 -20.73 3.82 1.58
CA ALA A 371 -21.38 5.05 1.16
C ALA A 371 -20.64 6.24 1.78
N PRO A 372 -20.48 7.35 1.05
CA PRO A 372 -19.90 8.55 1.64
C PRO A 372 -20.75 9.00 2.83
N THR A 373 -20.10 9.47 3.87
CA THR A 373 -20.79 10.04 5.03
C THR A 373 -21.54 11.30 4.59
N PRO A 374 -22.86 11.42 4.91
CA PRO A 374 -23.72 12.50 4.44
C PRO A 374 -23.31 13.89 4.95
#